data_d5c2ac122095cf8aa152af3a9b6ae88e
#
_entry.id   d5c2ac122095cf8aa152af3a9b6ae88e
#
_cell.length_a   1.000
_cell.length_b   1.000
_cell.length_c   1.000
_cell.angle_alpha   90.00
_cell.angle_beta   90.00
_cell.angle_gamma   90.00
#
_symmetry.space_group_name_H-M   'P 1'
#
loop_
_entity.id
_entity.type
_entity.pdbx_description
1 polymer ?
#
loop_
_entity_poly.entity_id
_entity_poly.type
_entity_poly.pdbx_seq_one_letter_code
_entity_poly.pdbx_strand_id
1 'polypeptide(L)'
;MIYHKPVTFYTPEGILQVTHLGHGSVHLNWEGMHIYLDPYTPTANYSQLRKADMILLTHAHTDHYDCDAIRAIATPNTKFVVSHAVRTCIENELTSLKLNRDSNSLNVDESTNLENMKKTISCIKHCTIEVLENGQSISCGTLNITATPAYNINRKRSNGQPFHIKGEGNGYILSIGSFKLFFAGDTELIPELSVAKGADIAFLPKNLPYTMSDEEFIEAANFIKPKNLFPIHYFEIDPAAIRKSLLPGISLYVEGMQV
;
A
#
# COMPACT_ATOMS: atom_id res chain seq x y z
N MET A 1 12.42 17.62 -7.99
CA MET A 1 11.39 17.34 -6.95
C MET A 1 10.14 16.96 -7.71
N ILE A 2 9.71 15.71 -7.61
CA ILE A 2 8.48 15.25 -8.27
C ILE A 2 7.32 15.88 -7.47
N TYR A 3 6.52 16.72 -8.11
CA TYR A 3 5.36 17.35 -7.47
C TYR A 3 4.14 16.44 -7.68
N HIS A 4 3.74 15.78 -6.62
CA HIS A 4 2.54 14.93 -6.63
C HIS A 4 1.29 15.79 -6.36
N LYS A 5 0.45 15.97 -7.37
CA LYS A 5 -0.77 16.76 -7.26
C LYS A 5 -1.90 15.91 -6.63
N PRO A 6 -2.53 16.37 -5.53
CA PRO A 6 -3.69 15.67 -4.98
C PRO A 6 -4.91 15.77 -5.89
N VAL A 7 -5.68 14.68 -5.97
CA VAL A 7 -7.01 14.64 -6.57
C VAL A 7 -8.05 14.68 -5.45
N THR A 8 -9.04 15.53 -5.57
CA THR A 8 -10.07 15.73 -4.53
C THR A 8 -11.34 14.96 -4.86
N PHE A 9 -11.82 14.21 -3.87
CA PHE A 9 -13.09 13.48 -3.92
C PHE A 9 -13.99 13.91 -2.77
N TYR A 10 -15.31 13.84 -2.99
CA TYR A 10 -16.32 14.12 -1.97
C TYR A 10 -16.88 12.80 -1.46
N THR A 11 -16.78 12.58 -0.15
CA THR A 11 -17.36 11.43 0.53
C THR A 11 -18.61 11.87 1.32
N PRO A 12 -19.46 10.95 1.79
CA PRO A 12 -20.58 11.30 2.68
C PRO A 12 -20.14 11.99 3.98
N GLU A 13 -18.89 11.76 4.41
CA GLU A 13 -18.33 12.23 5.68
C GLU A 13 -17.20 13.26 5.47
N GLY A 14 -17.22 14.00 4.36
CA GLY A 14 -16.26 15.07 4.10
C GLY A 14 -15.38 14.89 2.88
N ILE A 15 -14.29 15.66 2.82
CA ILE A 15 -13.41 15.76 1.67
C ILE A 15 -12.24 14.76 1.82
N LEU A 16 -12.01 13.97 0.77
CA LEU A 16 -10.87 13.09 0.62
C LEU A 16 -9.92 13.62 -0.46
N GLN A 17 -8.70 13.92 -0.10
CA GLN A 17 -7.62 14.20 -1.04
C GLN A 17 -6.76 12.96 -1.20
N VAL A 18 -6.55 12.54 -2.44
CA VAL A 18 -5.77 11.37 -2.82
C VAL A 18 -4.53 11.81 -3.57
N THR A 19 -3.37 11.42 -3.09
CA THR A 19 -2.07 11.68 -3.74
C THR A 19 -1.37 10.35 -4.01
N HIS A 20 -1.24 9.98 -5.29
CA HIS A 20 -0.35 8.88 -5.68
C HIS A 20 1.09 9.40 -5.62
N LEU A 21 1.87 8.89 -4.67
CA LEU A 21 3.26 9.30 -4.45
C LEU A 21 4.25 8.61 -5.40
N GLY A 22 3.77 7.61 -6.15
CA GLY A 22 4.55 6.80 -7.08
C GLY A 22 4.68 5.35 -6.62
N HIS A 23 5.03 4.45 -7.53
CA HIS A 23 5.06 3.02 -7.30
C HIS A 23 3.76 2.52 -6.66
N GLY A 24 3.83 1.83 -5.50
CA GLY A 24 2.67 1.43 -4.70
C GLY A 24 2.24 2.44 -3.64
N SER A 25 2.93 3.60 -3.52
CA SER A 25 2.74 4.51 -2.40
C SER A 25 1.60 5.49 -2.61
N VAL A 26 0.67 5.56 -1.66
CA VAL A 26 -0.46 6.48 -1.70
C VAL A 26 -0.58 7.23 -0.38
N HIS A 27 -0.84 8.53 -0.46
CA HIS A 27 -1.21 9.37 0.68
C HIS A 27 -2.66 9.83 0.53
N LEU A 28 -3.43 9.62 1.58
CA LEU A 28 -4.80 10.08 1.73
C LEU A 28 -4.85 11.16 2.81
N ASN A 29 -5.50 12.27 2.52
CA ASN A 29 -5.87 13.25 3.54
C ASN A 29 -7.41 13.32 3.58
N TRP A 30 -8.00 12.74 4.63
CA TRP A 30 -9.43 12.79 4.84
C TRP A 30 -9.73 13.64 6.07
N GLU A 31 -10.31 14.83 5.81
CA GLU A 31 -10.66 15.80 6.86
C GLU A 31 -9.51 16.08 7.86
N GLY A 32 -8.26 16.11 7.36
CA GLY A 32 -7.08 16.33 8.18
C GLY A 32 -6.45 15.06 8.77
N MET A 33 -7.08 13.89 8.63
CA MET A 33 -6.48 12.60 8.95
C MET A 33 -5.55 12.17 7.81
N HIS A 34 -4.28 12.00 8.10
CA HIS A 34 -3.24 11.61 7.15
C HIS A 34 -2.99 10.10 7.20
N ILE A 35 -3.40 9.40 6.13
CA ILE A 35 -3.26 7.94 5.99
C ILE A 35 -2.27 7.66 4.85
N TYR A 36 -1.29 6.80 5.10
CA TYR A 36 -0.32 6.36 4.10
C TYR A 36 -0.50 4.86 3.84
N LEU A 37 -0.46 4.49 2.56
CA LEU A 37 -0.44 3.11 2.11
C LEU A 37 0.93 2.86 1.48
N ASP A 38 1.61 1.81 1.94
CA ASP A 38 2.90 1.33 1.44
C ASP A 38 3.92 2.47 1.17
N PRO A 39 4.30 3.26 2.18
CA PRO A 39 5.24 4.37 1.98
C PRO A 39 6.62 3.85 1.58
N TYR A 40 7.19 4.38 0.47
CA TYR A 40 8.45 3.96 -0.13
C TYR A 40 9.36 5.15 -0.46
N THR A 41 10.53 5.21 0.14
CA THR A 41 11.43 6.38 0.10
C THR A 41 11.77 6.88 -1.32
N PRO A 42 12.02 6.02 -2.34
CA PRO A 42 12.33 6.49 -3.69
C PRO A 42 11.21 7.28 -4.37
N THR A 43 9.95 7.18 -3.88
CA THR A 43 8.80 7.84 -4.51
C THR A 43 8.60 9.28 -4.08
N ALA A 44 8.99 9.64 -2.84
CA ALA A 44 8.78 10.98 -2.30
C ALA A 44 9.77 11.33 -1.19
N ASN A 45 9.94 12.63 -0.92
CA ASN A 45 10.66 13.08 0.26
C ASN A 45 9.73 13.09 1.49
N TYR A 46 9.61 11.95 2.15
CA TYR A 46 8.72 11.76 3.30
C TYR A 46 9.01 12.69 4.48
N SER A 47 10.24 13.21 4.61
CA SER A 47 10.57 14.16 5.68
C SER A 47 9.85 15.52 5.54
N GLN A 48 9.38 15.85 4.34
CA GLN A 48 8.63 17.07 4.03
C GLN A 48 7.11 16.85 4.02
N LEU A 49 6.65 15.60 4.17
CA LEU A 49 5.22 15.28 4.22
C LEU A 49 4.66 15.42 5.64
N ARG A 50 3.34 15.48 5.75
CA ARG A 50 2.64 15.47 7.03
C ARG A 50 2.89 14.17 7.77
N LYS A 51 2.91 14.22 9.10
CA LYS A 51 2.99 13.01 9.93
C LYS A 51 1.74 12.17 9.74
N ALA A 52 1.93 10.85 9.83
CA ALA A 52 0.86 9.88 9.66
C ALA A 52 0.02 9.72 10.94
N ASP A 53 -1.29 9.82 10.81
CA ASP A 53 -2.23 9.32 11.80
C ASP A 53 -2.36 7.80 11.67
N MET A 54 -2.27 7.29 10.42
CA MET A 54 -2.36 5.86 10.12
C MET A 54 -1.42 5.47 8.97
N ILE A 55 -0.84 4.26 9.09
CA ILE A 55 -0.05 3.63 8.02
C ILE A 55 -0.61 2.23 7.78
N LEU A 56 -1.00 1.94 6.54
CA LEU A 56 -1.41 0.62 6.08
C LEU A 56 -0.26 -0.01 5.29
N LEU A 57 0.11 -1.24 5.65
CA LEU A 57 1.16 -1.99 4.96
C LEU A 57 0.57 -3.30 4.41
N THR A 58 0.68 -3.48 3.10
CA THR A 58 0.09 -4.65 2.41
C THR A 58 0.87 -5.92 2.65
N HIS A 59 2.19 -5.87 2.49
CA HIS A 59 3.08 -7.02 2.63
C HIS A 59 4.52 -6.59 2.97
N ALA A 60 5.42 -7.55 3.19
CA ALA A 60 6.74 -7.31 3.76
C ALA A 60 7.87 -7.08 2.74
N HIS A 61 7.58 -6.87 1.44
CA HIS A 61 8.62 -6.48 0.49
C HIS A 61 9.12 -5.06 0.77
N THR A 62 10.38 -4.80 0.48
CA THR A 62 11.08 -3.56 0.86
C THR A 62 10.54 -2.31 0.17
N ASP A 63 9.87 -2.44 -0.95
CA ASP A 63 9.20 -1.37 -1.70
C ASP A 63 7.76 -1.07 -1.19
N HIS A 64 7.30 -1.79 -0.14
CA HIS A 64 6.04 -1.60 0.57
C HIS A 64 6.24 -1.40 2.08
N TYR A 65 7.21 -2.11 2.68
CA TYR A 65 7.63 -1.96 4.07
C TYR A 65 9.00 -1.28 4.11
N ASP A 66 9.05 0.03 3.88
CA ASP A 66 10.26 0.84 3.90
C ASP A 66 10.42 1.56 5.24
N CYS A 67 11.42 1.12 6.00
CA CYS A 67 11.72 1.63 7.32
C CYS A 67 12.07 3.12 7.35
N ASP A 68 12.72 3.66 6.32
CA ASP A 68 13.13 5.06 6.27
C ASP A 68 11.93 5.97 5.96
N ALA A 69 11.05 5.58 5.05
CA ALA A 69 9.80 6.27 4.79
C ALA A 69 8.90 6.28 6.03
N ILE A 70 8.72 5.11 6.67
CA ILE A 70 7.92 4.95 7.89
C ILE A 70 8.47 5.87 9.00
N ARG A 71 9.78 5.83 9.27
CA ARG A 71 10.41 6.65 10.29
C ARG A 71 10.23 8.15 10.05
N ALA A 72 10.22 8.56 8.78
CA ALA A 72 10.06 9.96 8.43
C ALA A 72 8.65 10.51 8.74
N ILE A 73 7.60 9.67 8.69
CA ILE A 73 6.21 10.11 8.86
C ILE A 73 5.55 9.60 10.15
N ALA A 74 6.00 8.50 10.73
CA ALA A 74 5.40 7.97 11.96
C ALA A 74 5.67 8.85 13.19
N THR A 75 4.75 8.77 14.14
CA THR A 75 4.82 9.34 15.50
C THR A 75 4.40 8.26 16.50
N PRO A 76 4.62 8.43 17.81
CA PRO A 76 4.12 7.48 18.80
C PRO A 76 2.59 7.27 18.78
N ASN A 77 1.84 8.21 18.20
CA ASN A 77 0.38 8.13 18.08
C ASN A 77 -0.08 7.52 16.74
N THR A 78 0.85 7.22 15.82
CA THR A 78 0.51 6.62 14.53
C THR A 78 -0.04 5.21 14.72
N LYS A 79 -1.18 4.91 14.12
CA LYS A 79 -1.77 3.57 14.08
C LYS A 79 -1.30 2.83 12.84
N PHE A 80 -0.83 1.59 13.03
CA PHE A 80 -0.47 0.69 11.93
C PHE A 80 -1.59 -0.33 11.72
N VAL A 81 -1.90 -0.59 10.45
CA VAL A 81 -2.76 -1.69 10.01
C VAL A 81 -1.93 -2.53 9.05
N VAL A 82 -1.68 -3.77 9.40
CA VAL A 82 -0.68 -4.60 8.70
C VAL A 82 -1.19 -6.01 8.46
N SER A 83 -0.57 -6.72 7.49
CA SER A 83 -0.76 -8.17 7.34
C SER A 83 0.01 -8.92 8.43
N HIS A 84 -0.33 -10.20 8.61
CA HIS A 84 0.39 -11.07 9.56
C HIS A 84 1.89 -11.21 9.18
N ALA A 85 2.20 -11.28 7.88
CA ALA A 85 3.59 -11.36 7.41
C ALA A 85 4.40 -10.10 7.76
N VAL A 86 3.83 -8.90 7.62
CA VAL A 86 4.46 -7.65 8.06
C VAL A 86 4.68 -7.64 9.57
N ARG A 87 3.68 -8.08 10.35
CA ARG A 87 3.81 -8.20 11.81
C ARG A 87 4.96 -9.12 12.20
N THR A 88 5.06 -10.27 11.56
CA THR A 88 6.15 -11.23 11.79
C THR A 88 7.51 -10.62 11.44
N CYS A 89 7.60 -9.86 10.35
CA CYS A 89 8.82 -9.14 9.96
C CYS A 89 9.25 -8.15 11.06
N ILE A 90 8.34 -7.32 11.56
CA ILE A 90 8.58 -6.38 12.66
C ILE A 90 9.08 -7.12 13.92
N GLU A 91 8.47 -8.24 14.29
CA GLU A 91 8.85 -9.03 15.47
C GLU A 91 10.23 -9.68 15.33
N ASN A 92 10.56 -10.19 14.15
CA ASN A 92 11.87 -10.75 13.84
C ASN A 92 12.96 -9.68 13.92
N GLU A 93 12.71 -8.49 13.41
CA GLU A 93 13.61 -7.34 13.53
C GLU A 93 13.83 -6.95 15.00
N LEU A 94 12.76 -6.88 15.79
CA LEU A 94 12.83 -6.61 17.24
C LEU A 94 13.67 -7.65 17.98
N THR A 95 13.53 -8.92 17.62
CA THR A 95 14.26 -10.03 18.24
C THR A 95 15.73 -9.99 17.85
N SER A 96 16.05 -9.77 16.57
CA SER A 96 17.42 -9.62 16.08
C SER A 96 18.17 -8.48 16.78
N LEU A 97 17.47 -7.37 17.06
CA LEU A 97 18.06 -6.24 17.78
C LEU A 97 18.35 -6.54 19.25
N LYS A 98 17.57 -7.41 19.90
CA LYS A 98 17.85 -7.85 21.28
C LYS A 98 19.08 -8.75 21.33
N LEU A 99 19.21 -9.70 20.40
CA LEU A 99 20.32 -10.63 20.31
C LEU A 99 21.65 -9.94 19.98
N ASN A 100 21.64 -8.93 19.09
CA ASN A 100 22.83 -8.19 18.68
C ASN A 100 23.34 -7.18 19.74
N ARG A 101 22.60 -6.92 20.82
CA ARG A 101 23.10 -6.15 21.96
C ARG A 101 24.21 -6.88 22.72
N ASP A 102 24.25 -8.20 22.60
CA ASP A 102 25.17 -9.06 23.34
C ASP A 102 26.42 -9.48 22.54
N SER A 103 26.50 -9.10 21.22
CA SER A 103 27.62 -9.44 20.33
C SER A 103 28.33 -8.20 19.76
N ASN A 104 29.59 -8.01 20.16
CA ASN A 104 30.44 -6.84 19.83
C ASN A 104 31.22 -6.95 18.50
N SER A 105 30.73 -7.63 17.46
CA SER A 105 31.47 -7.78 16.20
C SER A 105 30.56 -7.65 14.96
N LEU A 106 30.43 -6.44 14.41
CA LEU A 106 29.79 -6.21 13.12
C LEU A 106 30.68 -5.36 12.19
N ASN A 107 30.66 -5.65 10.88
CA ASN A 107 31.28 -4.86 9.84
C ASN A 107 30.56 -3.51 9.65
N VAL A 108 31.24 -2.48 9.14
CA VAL A 108 30.74 -1.09 9.06
C VAL A 108 29.43 -0.97 8.28
N ASP A 109 29.22 -1.73 7.20
CA ASP A 109 27.98 -1.69 6.40
C ASP A 109 26.79 -2.36 7.11
N GLU A 110 27.04 -3.45 7.85
CA GLU A 110 26.04 -4.10 8.69
C GLU A 110 25.62 -3.22 9.88
N SER A 111 26.56 -2.41 10.40
CA SER A 111 26.30 -1.51 11.52
C SER A 111 25.35 -0.36 11.14
N THR A 112 25.44 0.18 9.92
CA THR A 112 24.60 1.28 9.44
C THR A 112 23.16 0.80 9.20
N ASN A 113 22.98 -0.36 8.57
CA ASN A 113 21.67 -0.99 8.39
C ASN A 113 21.01 -1.32 9.75
N LEU A 114 21.79 -1.88 10.66
CA LEU A 114 21.33 -2.22 12.00
C LEU A 114 20.92 -0.97 12.80
N GLU A 115 21.63 0.14 12.66
CA GLU A 115 21.28 1.41 13.33
C GLU A 115 20.00 2.02 12.77
N ASN A 116 19.78 1.97 11.45
CA ASN A 116 18.56 2.42 10.82
C ASN A 116 17.36 1.55 11.24
N MET A 117 17.49 0.23 11.26
CA MET A 117 16.51 -0.69 11.80
C MET A 117 16.19 -0.38 13.29
N LYS A 118 17.20 -0.15 14.12
CA LYS A 118 17.03 0.22 15.54
C LYS A 118 16.18 1.50 15.70
N LYS A 119 16.43 2.52 14.88
CA LYS A 119 15.69 3.79 14.91
C LYS A 119 14.24 3.60 14.50
N THR A 120 13.98 2.82 13.46
CA THR A 120 12.62 2.53 12.97
C THR A 120 11.81 1.74 13.98
N ILE A 121 12.39 0.67 14.51
CA ILE A 121 11.75 -0.17 15.53
C ILE A 121 11.51 0.62 16.82
N SER A 122 12.42 1.51 17.21
CA SER A 122 12.22 2.41 18.34
C SER A 122 11.02 3.34 18.13
N CYS A 123 10.71 3.71 16.89
CA CYS A 123 9.51 4.48 16.54
C CYS A 123 8.24 3.62 16.59
N ILE A 124 8.27 2.45 15.97
CA ILE A 124 7.09 1.57 15.81
C ILE A 124 6.68 0.88 17.12
N LYS A 125 7.64 0.55 18.01
CA LYS A 125 7.37 -0.20 19.25
C LYS A 125 6.37 0.46 20.21
N HIS A 126 6.16 1.76 20.07
CA HIS A 126 5.22 2.52 20.89
C HIS A 126 3.89 2.79 20.17
N CYS A 127 3.80 2.41 18.90
CA CYS A 127 2.62 2.58 18.07
C CYS A 127 1.62 1.44 18.31
N THR A 128 0.35 1.72 18.07
CA THR A 128 -0.68 0.68 18.00
C THR A 128 -0.55 -0.06 16.67
N ILE A 129 -0.43 -1.38 16.71
CA ILE A 129 -0.36 -2.23 15.52
C ILE A 129 -1.55 -3.17 15.52
N GLU A 130 -2.44 -2.97 14.55
CA GLU A 130 -3.58 -3.85 14.28
C GLU A 130 -3.19 -4.82 13.16
N VAL A 131 -3.31 -6.10 13.42
CA VAL A 131 -3.07 -7.15 12.42
C VAL A 131 -4.40 -7.58 11.85
N LEU A 132 -4.53 -7.54 10.51
CA LEU A 132 -5.71 -8.03 9.83
C LEU A 132 -5.34 -9.20 8.92
N GLU A 133 -6.05 -10.29 9.06
CA GLU A 133 -6.10 -11.37 8.08
C GLU A 133 -7.11 -11.05 6.98
N ASN A 134 -6.94 -11.68 5.80
CA ASN A 134 -7.87 -11.49 4.69
C ASN A 134 -9.32 -11.74 5.14
N GLY A 135 -10.21 -10.79 4.89
CA GLY A 135 -11.61 -10.78 5.27
C GLY A 135 -11.92 -10.14 6.64
N GLN A 136 -10.90 -9.87 7.45
CA GLN A 136 -11.10 -9.16 8.73
C GLN A 136 -11.23 -7.66 8.53
N SER A 137 -11.90 -7.00 9.47
CA SER A 137 -12.15 -5.55 9.45
C SER A 137 -11.94 -4.92 10.81
N ILE A 138 -11.52 -3.64 10.78
CA ILE A 138 -11.52 -2.77 11.96
C ILE A 138 -12.23 -1.45 11.64
N SER A 139 -12.76 -0.80 12.69
CA SER A 139 -13.35 0.53 12.59
C SER A 139 -12.51 1.55 13.36
N CYS A 140 -12.29 2.71 12.74
CA CYS A 140 -11.62 3.86 13.32
C CYS A 140 -12.53 5.08 13.15
N GLY A 141 -13.41 5.32 14.11
CA GLY A 141 -14.50 6.27 13.94
C GLY A 141 -15.45 5.82 12.84
N THR A 142 -15.68 6.68 11.84
CA THR A 142 -16.52 6.38 10.66
C THR A 142 -15.75 5.70 9.53
N LEU A 143 -14.40 5.60 9.62
CA LEU A 143 -13.56 4.85 8.69
C LEU A 143 -13.60 3.37 9.06
N ASN A 144 -14.01 2.53 8.12
CA ASN A 144 -13.91 1.07 8.24
C ASN A 144 -12.86 0.55 7.26
N ILE A 145 -11.95 -0.31 7.74
CA ILE A 145 -10.86 -0.89 6.95
C ILE A 145 -11.04 -2.39 6.94
N THR A 146 -11.17 -2.96 5.74
CA THR A 146 -11.27 -4.42 5.54
C THR A 146 -10.07 -4.90 4.75
N ALA A 147 -9.36 -5.91 5.26
CA ALA A 147 -8.29 -6.58 4.53
C ALA A 147 -8.87 -7.53 3.48
N THR A 148 -8.29 -7.51 2.28
CA THR A 148 -8.66 -8.40 1.17
C THR A 148 -7.47 -9.24 0.74
N PRO A 149 -7.67 -10.40 0.09
CA PRO A 149 -6.55 -11.16 -0.46
C PRO A 149 -5.77 -10.38 -1.53
N ALA A 150 -4.44 -10.54 -1.51
CA ALA A 150 -3.52 -10.08 -2.54
C ALA A 150 -2.45 -11.15 -2.74
N TYR A 151 -2.38 -11.75 -3.95
CA TYR A 151 -1.45 -12.86 -4.21
C TYR A 151 -1.28 -13.15 -5.70
N ASN A 152 -0.26 -13.99 -6.02
CA ASN A 152 -0.04 -14.52 -7.37
C ASN A 152 -0.61 -15.93 -7.54
N ILE A 153 -1.25 -16.16 -8.69
CA ILE A 153 -1.71 -17.48 -9.15
C ILE A 153 -0.66 -18.10 -10.07
N ASN A 154 -0.22 -17.37 -11.08
CA ASN A 154 0.59 -17.86 -12.20
C ASN A 154 2.05 -17.44 -12.10
N ARG A 155 2.33 -16.22 -11.62
CA ARG A 155 3.66 -15.62 -11.61
C ARG A 155 4.49 -16.11 -10.44
N LYS A 156 5.66 -16.68 -10.77
CA LYS A 156 6.53 -17.36 -9.81
C LYS A 156 7.97 -16.95 -9.99
N ARG A 157 8.70 -17.00 -8.91
CA ARG A 157 10.16 -16.89 -8.86
C ARG A 157 10.81 -18.09 -9.54
N SER A 158 12.10 -18.04 -9.83
CA SER A 158 12.86 -19.13 -10.44
C SER A 158 12.84 -20.43 -9.63
N ASN A 159 12.63 -20.34 -8.31
CA ASN A 159 12.47 -21.50 -7.42
C ASN A 159 11.06 -22.11 -7.41
N GLY A 160 10.14 -21.59 -8.24
CA GLY A 160 8.76 -22.07 -8.35
C GLY A 160 7.77 -21.48 -7.33
N GLN A 161 8.22 -20.67 -6.37
CA GLN A 161 7.33 -19.99 -5.42
C GLN A 161 6.68 -18.75 -6.04
N PRO A 162 5.42 -18.45 -5.73
CA PRO A 162 4.79 -17.18 -6.12
C PRO A 162 5.61 -15.98 -5.65
N PHE A 163 5.55 -14.85 -6.38
CA PHE A 163 6.12 -13.60 -5.89
C PHE A 163 5.40 -13.13 -4.62
N HIS A 164 4.07 -13.28 -4.59
CA HIS A 164 3.21 -12.97 -3.44
C HIS A 164 2.40 -14.22 -3.09
N ILE A 165 2.62 -14.73 -1.88
CA ILE A 165 2.01 -15.98 -1.42
C ILE A 165 0.60 -15.70 -0.90
N LYS A 166 -0.38 -16.55 -1.25
CA LYS A 166 -1.76 -16.42 -0.78
C LYS A 166 -1.83 -16.46 0.76
N GLY A 167 -2.47 -15.45 1.35
CA GLY A 167 -2.64 -15.31 2.79
C GLY A 167 -1.54 -14.53 3.50
N GLU A 168 -0.43 -14.17 2.82
CA GLU A 168 0.64 -13.36 3.43
C GLU A 168 0.44 -11.85 3.20
N GLY A 169 -0.11 -11.48 2.03
CA GLY A 169 -0.38 -10.09 1.67
C GLY A 169 -1.85 -9.71 1.85
N ASN A 170 -2.07 -8.42 2.08
CA ASN A 170 -3.37 -7.77 2.09
C ASN A 170 -3.50 -6.75 0.96
N GLY A 171 -4.67 -6.72 0.29
CA GLY A 171 -5.22 -5.46 -0.17
C GLY A 171 -6.09 -4.84 0.92
N TYR A 172 -6.60 -3.64 0.70
CA TYR A 172 -7.46 -2.97 1.67
C TYR A 172 -8.67 -2.30 0.99
N ILE A 173 -9.85 -2.45 1.60
CA ILE A 173 -11.01 -1.61 1.33
C ILE A 173 -11.13 -0.63 2.48
N LEU A 174 -11.08 0.68 2.17
CA LEU A 174 -11.37 1.77 3.08
C LEU A 174 -12.78 2.27 2.77
N SER A 175 -13.69 2.18 3.75
CA SER A 175 -15.07 2.63 3.59
C SER A 175 -15.36 3.84 4.49
N ILE A 176 -15.88 4.91 3.92
CA ILE A 176 -16.30 6.13 4.58
C ILE A 176 -17.80 6.34 4.26
N GLY A 177 -18.66 5.88 5.15
CA GLY A 177 -20.09 5.75 4.82
C GLY A 177 -20.28 4.81 3.63
N SER A 178 -20.95 5.29 2.57
CA SER A 178 -21.14 4.53 1.32
C SER A 178 -19.96 4.64 0.35
N PHE A 179 -19.00 5.53 0.58
CA PHE A 179 -17.81 5.68 -0.27
C PHE A 179 -16.82 4.56 -0.04
N LYS A 180 -16.34 3.92 -1.11
CA LYS A 180 -15.44 2.79 -1.07
C LYS A 180 -14.17 3.07 -1.87
N LEU A 181 -13.02 3.04 -1.19
CA LEU A 181 -11.70 3.05 -1.81
C LEU A 181 -11.10 1.65 -1.69
N PHE A 182 -10.67 1.07 -2.81
CA PHE A 182 -9.98 -0.21 -2.87
C PHE A 182 -8.51 0.00 -3.23
N PHE A 183 -7.61 -0.54 -2.42
CA PHE A 183 -6.19 -0.62 -2.66
C PHE A 183 -5.82 -2.10 -2.77
N ALA A 184 -5.45 -2.56 -3.96
CA ALA A 184 -5.30 -3.99 -4.23
C ALA A 184 -4.06 -4.62 -3.58
N GLY A 185 -3.02 -3.81 -3.27
CA GLY A 185 -1.68 -4.34 -2.98
C GLY A 185 -1.11 -5.05 -4.21
N ASP A 186 -0.10 -5.87 -4.01
CA ASP A 186 0.52 -6.63 -5.09
C ASP A 186 -0.22 -7.95 -5.33
N THR A 187 -0.91 -8.01 -6.45
CA THR A 187 -1.74 -9.15 -6.83
C THR A 187 -1.81 -9.34 -8.33
N GLU A 188 -2.14 -10.55 -8.76
CA GLU A 188 -2.65 -10.82 -10.11
C GLU A 188 -4.17 -10.60 -10.17
N LEU A 189 -4.76 -10.86 -11.34
CA LEU A 189 -6.21 -10.93 -11.51
C LEU A 189 -6.74 -12.18 -10.78
N ILE A 190 -7.21 -11.99 -9.56
CA ILE A 190 -7.75 -13.03 -8.69
C ILE A 190 -9.28 -12.92 -8.56
N PRO A 191 -10.02 -14.03 -8.33
CA PRO A 191 -11.48 -13.99 -8.19
C PRO A 191 -11.96 -13.08 -7.05
N GLU A 192 -11.18 -12.98 -5.98
CA GLU A 192 -11.49 -12.20 -4.79
C GLU A 192 -11.53 -10.69 -5.05
N LEU A 193 -11.01 -10.18 -6.19
CA LEU A 193 -11.21 -8.78 -6.60
C LEU A 193 -12.68 -8.39 -6.73
N SER A 194 -13.59 -9.40 -6.81
CA SER A 194 -15.04 -9.18 -6.81
C SER A 194 -15.56 -8.38 -5.61
N VAL A 195 -14.88 -8.39 -4.46
CA VAL A 195 -15.25 -7.61 -3.26
C VAL A 195 -15.17 -6.09 -3.48
N ALA A 196 -14.37 -5.67 -4.47
CA ALA A 196 -14.17 -4.28 -4.83
C ALA A 196 -15.13 -3.77 -5.91
N LYS A 197 -16.08 -4.59 -6.39
CA LYS A 197 -17.03 -4.17 -7.42
C LYS A 197 -17.75 -2.87 -7.05
N GLY A 198 -17.77 -1.94 -8.03
CA GLY A 198 -18.42 -0.64 -7.88
C GLY A 198 -17.71 0.32 -6.90
N ALA A 199 -16.42 0.08 -6.59
CA ALA A 199 -15.65 1.00 -5.76
C ALA A 199 -15.64 2.42 -6.36
N ASP A 200 -15.65 3.43 -5.49
CA ASP A 200 -15.54 4.83 -5.94
C ASP A 200 -14.12 5.12 -6.43
N ILE A 201 -13.11 4.50 -5.80
CA ILE A 201 -11.71 4.56 -6.21
C ILE A 201 -11.13 3.15 -6.16
N ALA A 202 -10.33 2.76 -7.17
CA ALA A 202 -9.50 1.56 -7.11
C ALA A 202 -8.06 1.86 -7.50
N PHE A 203 -7.13 1.37 -6.70
CA PHE A 203 -5.70 1.30 -7.00
C PHE A 203 -5.37 -0.14 -7.38
N LEU A 204 -4.94 -0.35 -8.64
CA LEU A 204 -4.59 -1.67 -9.16
C LEU A 204 -3.14 -1.70 -9.62
N PRO A 205 -2.37 -2.75 -9.25
CA PRO A 205 -0.98 -2.88 -9.68
C PRO A 205 -0.89 -3.37 -11.12
N LYS A 206 0.15 -2.90 -11.83
CA LYS A 206 0.47 -3.35 -13.18
C LYS A 206 1.99 -3.37 -13.38
N ASN A 207 2.59 -4.53 -13.26
CA ASN A 207 4.03 -4.68 -13.42
C ASN A 207 4.45 -6.14 -13.62
N LEU A 208 4.84 -6.52 -14.82
CA LEU A 208 5.44 -7.83 -15.04
C LEU A 208 6.90 -7.87 -14.57
N PRO A 209 7.35 -8.99 -14.00
CA PRO A 209 6.64 -10.26 -13.81
C PRO A 209 5.91 -10.38 -12.46
N TYR A 210 5.75 -9.32 -11.70
CA TYR A 210 5.37 -9.36 -10.28
C TYR A 210 3.86 -9.37 -10.06
N THR A 211 3.13 -8.57 -10.85
CA THR A 211 1.69 -8.37 -10.70
C THR A 211 0.96 -8.58 -12.04
N MET A 212 0.03 -7.73 -12.43
CA MET A 212 -0.76 -7.87 -13.65
C MET A 212 -0.03 -7.37 -14.90
N SER A 213 -0.27 -8.01 -16.05
CA SER A 213 0.02 -7.45 -17.37
C SER A 213 -0.96 -6.30 -17.68
N ASP A 214 -0.75 -5.59 -18.80
CA ASP A 214 -1.67 -4.54 -19.26
C ASP A 214 -3.08 -5.10 -19.52
N GLU A 215 -3.16 -6.28 -20.14
CA GLU A 215 -4.42 -6.96 -20.43
C GLU A 215 -5.14 -7.38 -19.16
N GLU A 216 -4.44 -7.99 -18.21
CA GLU A 216 -5.01 -8.40 -16.92
C GLU A 216 -5.44 -7.20 -16.08
N PHE A 217 -4.66 -6.11 -16.09
CA PHE A 217 -5.02 -4.85 -15.44
C PHE A 217 -6.32 -4.27 -16.01
N ILE A 218 -6.47 -4.23 -17.33
CA ILE A 218 -7.68 -3.77 -18.00
C ILE A 218 -8.85 -4.70 -17.68
N GLU A 219 -8.64 -6.01 -17.70
CA GLU A 219 -9.66 -7.00 -17.34
C GLU A 219 -10.10 -6.82 -15.89
N ALA A 220 -9.16 -6.67 -14.95
CA ALA A 220 -9.45 -6.40 -13.54
C ALA A 220 -10.25 -5.10 -13.36
N ALA A 221 -9.84 -4.01 -14.02
CA ALA A 221 -10.53 -2.74 -13.99
C ALA A 221 -11.97 -2.86 -14.52
N ASN A 222 -12.14 -3.54 -15.65
CA ASN A 222 -13.46 -3.77 -16.26
C ASN A 222 -14.34 -4.73 -15.44
N PHE A 223 -13.73 -5.67 -14.70
CA PHE A 223 -14.43 -6.58 -13.79
C PHE A 223 -14.93 -5.87 -12.52
N ILE A 224 -14.06 -5.03 -11.92
CA ILE A 224 -14.39 -4.25 -10.70
C ILE A 224 -15.33 -3.09 -11.03
N LYS A 225 -15.15 -2.44 -12.19
CA LYS A 225 -15.86 -1.24 -12.63
C LYS A 225 -15.82 -0.11 -11.58
N PRO A 226 -14.62 0.33 -11.16
CA PRO A 226 -14.51 1.46 -10.27
C PRO A 226 -14.91 2.74 -11.00
N LYS A 227 -15.37 3.77 -10.27
CA LYS A 227 -15.61 5.09 -10.86
C LYS A 227 -14.30 5.79 -11.24
N ASN A 228 -13.28 5.62 -10.40
CA ASN A 228 -11.96 6.23 -10.57
C ASN A 228 -10.88 5.16 -10.40
N LEU A 229 -10.00 5.03 -11.40
CA LEU A 229 -8.94 4.02 -11.47
C LEU A 229 -7.59 4.69 -11.42
N PHE A 230 -6.73 4.21 -10.51
CA PHE A 230 -5.33 4.60 -10.37
C PHE A 230 -4.45 3.38 -10.59
N PRO A 231 -3.70 3.30 -11.70
CA PRO A 231 -2.63 2.31 -11.84
C PRO A 231 -1.53 2.61 -10.82
N ILE A 232 -1.03 1.56 -10.19
CA ILE A 232 0.10 1.60 -9.27
C ILE A 232 1.14 0.54 -9.66
N HIS A 233 2.32 0.60 -9.05
CA HIS A 233 3.39 -0.39 -9.18
C HIS A 233 3.90 -0.57 -10.63
N TYR A 234 3.80 0.45 -11.49
CA TYR A 234 4.28 0.40 -12.87
C TYR A 234 5.62 1.12 -13.03
N PHE A 235 6.43 0.65 -13.98
CA PHE A 235 7.62 1.36 -14.47
C PHE A 235 7.28 2.18 -15.72
N GLU A 236 6.48 1.59 -16.62
CA GLU A 236 6.02 2.23 -17.84
C GLU A 236 4.51 2.05 -17.97
N ILE A 237 3.86 3.04 -18.54
CA ILE A 237 2.41 3.03 -18.77
C ILE A 237 2.10 3.78 -20.08
N ASP A 238 1.20 3.21 -20.88
CA ASP A 238 0.53 3.93 -21.98
C ASP A 238 -0.91 4.25 -21.57
N PRO A 239 -1.15 5.46 -21.01
CA PRO A 239 -2.48 5.81 -20.53
C PRO A 239 -3.54 5.83 -21.63
N ALA A 240 -3.15 6.18 -22.88
CA ALA A 240 -4.08 6.26 -24.00
C ALA A 240 -4.55 4.87 -24.44
N ALA A 241 -3.64 3.89 -24.51
CA ALA A 241 -3.98 2.51 -24.81
C ALA A 241 -4.90 1.91 -23.75
N ILE A 242 -4.57 2.11 -22.46
CA ILE A 242 -5.41 1.65 -21.35
C ILE A 242 -6.79 2.29 -21.42
N ARG A 243 -6.86 3.62 -21.53
CA ARG A 243 -8.13 4.37 -21.57
C ARG A 243 -9.06 3.87 -22.66
N LYS A 244 -8.52 3.55 -23.84
CA LYS A 244 -9.29 3.04 -25.00
C LYS A 244 -9.95 1.69 -24.70
N SER A 245 -9.37 0.89 -23.82
CA SER A 245 -9.83 -0.48 -23.50
C SER A 245 -10.69 -0.55 -22.23
N LEU A 246 -10.79 0.54 -21.47
CA LEU A 246 -11.66 0.61 -20.30
C LEU A 246 -13.12 0.79 -20.69
N LEU A 247 -14.02 0.16 -19.93
CA LEU A 247 -15.45 0.34 -20.06
C LEU A 247 -15.87 1.81 -19.80
N PRO A 248 -16.94 2.27 -20.43
CA PRO A 248 -17.52 3.60 -20.12
C PRO A 248 -17.83 3.76 -18.64
N GLY A 249 -17.59 4.96 -18.12
CA GLY A 249 -17.84 5.30 -16.71
C GLY A 249 -16.63 5.09 -15.77
N ILE A 250 -15.52 4.52 -16.25
CA ILE A 250 -14.28 4.45 -15.50
C ILE A 250 -13.41 5.66 -15.88
N SER A 251 -13.08 6.52 -14.91
CA SER A 251 -12.11 7.61 -15.08
C SER A 251 -10.72 7.11 -14.72
N LEU A 252 -9.75 7.23 -15.64
CA LEU A 252 -8.36 6.85 -15.41
C LEU A 252 -7.56 8.05 -14.89
N TYR A 253 -6.77 7.85 -13.86
CA TYR A 253 -5.86 8.86 -13.29
C TYR A 253 -4.43 8.34 -13.31
N VAL A 254 -3.54 9.06 -13.99
CA VAL A 254 -2.11 8.75 -14.02
C VAL A 254 -1.36 9.98 -13.52
N GLU A 255 -0.45 9.81 -12.57
CA GLU A 255 0.34 10.90 -11.96
C GLU A 255 -0.52 12.08 -11.45
N GLY A 256 -1.69 11.78 -10.91
CA GLY A 256 -2.63 12.79 -10.38
C GLY A 256 -3.40 13.58 -11.45
N MET A 257 -3.33 13.16 -12.72
CA MET A 257 -4.10 13.75 -13.83
C MET A 257 -5.12 12.74 -14.36
N GLN A 258 -6.33 13.21 -14.63
CA GLN A 258 -7.33 12.44 -15.36
C GLN A 258 -6.97 12.36 -16.84
N VAL A 259 -7.03 11.15 -17.42
CA VAL A 259 -6.69 10.84 -18.81
C VAL A 259 -7.95 10.57 -19.63
#